data_d2ab6f8f9423e50bfed5b9f9cf078b52
#
_entry.id   d2ab6f8f9423e50bfed5b9f9cf078b52
#
_cell.length_a   1.000
_cell.length_b   1.000
_cell.length_c   1.000
_cell.angle_alpha   90.00
_cell.angle_beta   90.00
_cell.angle_gamma   90.00
#
_symmetry.space_group_name_H-M   'P 1'
#
loop_
_entity.id
_entity.type
_entity.pdbx_description
1 polymer ?
#
loop_
_entity_poly.entity_id
_entity_poly.type
_entity_poly.pdbx_seq_one_letter_code
_entity_poly.pdbx_strand_id
1 'polypeptide(L)'
;LPKGNQKKGWLFGLFLFLALLYNCVVPLGEGPDEAGHFAYLLFLAKEGRLPLQSSTASDVPGEGHQPPLAYLLLMPTVKWLPRSEQQVSLRANPHFVWQGGKEGSAFLRSSREYWPWEGYTLAWHLARFCTTLLGLLTLIGLWGIAKRFFGDENRAFLTVSLIAFQPQFIFTMALVTNDALLSTLSTILFGLCLAGEKEKITTYHYFRWAISLGIVFGLALLTKQSAFLLGPLVFWSIWHREKNPWRAKLLATLCWLGMTLLLAGWWYLRNWQLYGDPLGLATFQATFKTQPFAWASLTAWQEALTQLHSSFWAQFGWLSLPVPPEVSTFYTTLEIGALFGLLKYLPRLRKGENLKGCKFFPLFLLPLLNFLWLLSFVQTAGLVAWQGRFLFPALPALALLLAAGLWKLIPATFMRQKVLNLLLTLHFGLATLLPFTTIAPAYVWHTLPPTKAQTQLRQPIYARFAQAWEKGAELRGWKAQGDFTSGQTITLTLTWHVLEQMPQNWMVFVHLLDSKGQIIAQQNSFPQAGTFPTTLWAPGDWLEDSHSLLLPPTLPSGPFTLQVGLYRPRQQNPTQGKRQKVWDEQNKRLKDDVVTLGPFPN
;
A
#
# COMPACT_ATOMS: atom_id res chain seq x y z
N LEU A 1 14.74 -33.05 -7.20
CA LEU A 1 14.05 -31.81 -7.56
C LEU A 1 12.74 -32.17 -8.28
N PRO A 2 11.60 -31.53 -7.96
CA PRO A 2 10.31 -31.81 -8.59
C PRO A 2 10.40 -31.62 -10.11
N LYS A 3 9.61 -32.39 -10.88
CA LYS A 3 9.51 -32.28 -12.35
C LYS A 3 9.01 -30.87 -12.76
N GLY A 4 9.33 -30.36 -13.94
CA GLY A 4 9.13 -28.97 -14.36
C GLY A 4 7.78 -28.33 -14.03
N ASN A 5 6.66 -29.05 -14.21
CA ASN A 5 5.32 -28.56 -13.85
C ASN A 5 5.12 -28.39 -12.33
N GLN A 6 5.77 -29.21 -11.50
CA GLN A 6 5.71 -29.10 -10.04
C GLN A 6 6.49 -27.86 -9.55
N LYS A 7 7.67 -27.57 -10.13
CA LYS A 7 8.44 -26.35 -9.79
C LYS A 7 7.64 -25.07 -10.04
N LYS A 8 6.93 -25.03 -11.17
CA LYS A 8 6.07 -23.91 -11.54
C LYS A 8 4.92 -23.72 -10.53
N GLY A 9 4.24 -24.82 -10.15
CA GLY A 9 3.15 -24.79 -9.17
C GLY A 9 3.62 -24.28 -7.81
N TRP A 10 4.76 -24.77 -7.31
CA TRP A 10 5.35 -24.30 -6.05
C TRP A 10 5.71 -22.81 -6.09
N LEU A 11 6.30 -22.32 -7.18
CA LEU A 11 6.66 -20.91 -7.32
C LEU A 11 5.44 -19.99 -7.22
N PHE A 12 4.36 -20.31 -7.93
CA PHE A 12 3.13 -19.53 -7.88
C PHE A 12 2.40 -19.65 -6.54
N GLY A 13 2.44 -20.83 -5.90
CA GLY A 13 1.91 -21.03 -4.55
C GLY A 13 2.66 -20.20 -3.50
N LEU A 14 4.00 -20.15 -3.58
CA LEU A 14 4.82 -19.33 -2.69
C LEU A 14 4.57 -17.82 -2.89
N PHE A 15 4.41 -17.36 -4.14
CA PHE A 15 4.01 -15.98 -4.40
C PHE A 15 2.66 -15.64 -3.78
N LEU A 16 1.64 -16.50 -3.98
CA LEU A 16 0.33 -16.28 -3.38
C LEU A 16 0.40 -16.24 -1.86
N PHE A 17 1.16 -17.15 -1.26
CA PHE A 17 1.39 -17.14 0.18
C PHE A 17 2.00 -15.82 0.67
N LEU A 18 3.07 -15.37 0.01
CA LEU A 18 3.71 -14.10 0.37
C LEU A 18 2.78 -12.91 0.17
N ALA A 19 2.07 -12.83 -0.96
CA ALA A 19 1.14 -11.74 -1.22
C ALA A 19 -0.03 -11.71 -0.22
N LEU A 20 -0.55 -12.87 0.19
CA LEU A 20 -1.54 -12.96 1.26
C LEU A 20 -0.96 -12.53 2.62
N LEU A 21 0.28 -12.91 2.92
CA LEU A 21 0.98 -12.46 4.12
C LEU A 21 1.09 -10.92 4.16
N TYR A 22 1.51 -10.29 3.05
CA TYR A 22 1.58 -8.82 2.95
C TYR A 22 0.19 -8.19 3.04
N ASN A 23 -0.83 -8.76 2.40
CA ASN A 23 -2.21 -8.30 2.50
C ASN A 23 -2.70 -8.27 3.96
N CYS A 24 -2.33 -9.28 4.78
CA CYS A 24 -2.71 -9.35 6.19
C CYS A 24 -1.90 -8.41 7.08
N VAL A 25 -0.60 -8.23 6.79
CA VAL A 25 0.32 -7.48 7.66
C VAL A 25 0.30 -5.97 7.38
N VAL A 26 0.12 -5.57 6.12
CA VAL A 26 0.05 -4.15 5.73
C VAL A 26 -1.32 -3.59 6.12
N PRO A 27 -1.39 -2.61 7.02
CA PRO A 27 -2.67 -2.04 7.42
C PRO A 27 -3.39 -1.34 6.24
N LEU A 28 -4.69 -1.08 6.39
CA LEU A 28 -5.49 -0.49 5.31
C LEU A 28 -5.04 0.93 4.99
N GLY A 29 -4.89 1.24 3.70
CA GLY A 29 -4.50 2.57 3.21
C GLY A 29 -3.01 2.91 3.34
N GLU A 30 -2.17 2.01 3.88
CA GLU A 30 -0.74 2.28 4.08
C GLU A 30 0.12 2.04 2.84
N GLY A 31 -0.48 1.69 1.73
CA GLY A 31 0.19 1.73 0.43
C GLY A 31 0.02 3.08 -0.25
N PRO A 32 0.97 3.50 -1.10
CA PRO A 32 0.83 4.75 -1.85
C PRO A 32 -0.47 4.75 -2.66
N ASP A 33 -1.28 5.80 -2.49
CA ASP A 33 -2.55 6.06 -3.17
C ASP A 33 -3.67 5.04 -2.88
N GLU A 34 -3.43 3.99 -2.07
CA GLU A 34 -4.38 2.89 -1.85
C GLU A 34 -5.73 3.37 -1.30
N ALA A 35 -5.71 4.33 -0.36
CA ALA A 35 -6.94 4.90 0.20
C ALA A 35 -7.80 5.57 -0.88
N GLY A 36 -7.18 6.31 -1.80
CA GLY A 36 -7.84 6.93 -2.95
C GLY A 36 -8.37 5.90 -3.94
N HIS A 37 -7.59 4.87 -4.24
CA HIS A 37 -8.01 3.76 -5.10
C HIS A 37 -9.23 3.03 -4.52
N PHE A 38 -9.24 2.73 -3.22
CA PHE A 38 -10.39 2.09 -2.58
C PHE A 38 -11.61 3.02 -2.52
N ALA A 39 -11.41 4.31 -2.24
CA ALA A 39 -12.49 5.30 -2.30
C ALA A 39 -13.15 5.39 -3.70
N TYR A 40 -12.36 5.19 -4.76
CA TYR A 40 -12.90 5.12 -6.12
C TYR A 40 -13.86 3.92 -6.29
N LEU A 41 -13.51 2.74 -5.73
CA LEU A 41 -14.38 1.56 -5.76
C LEU A 41 -15.71 1.84 -5.04
N LEU A 42 -15.63 2.42 -3.84
CA LEU A 42 -16.82 2.78 -3.04
C LEU A 42 -17.69 3.78 -3.79
N PHE A 43 -17.09 4.79 -4.40
CA PHE A 43 -17.80 5.79 -5.19
C PHE A 43 -18.57 5.16 -6.36
N LEU A 44 -17.91 4.28 -7.15
CA LEU A 44 -18.56 3.58 -8.24
C LEU A 44 -19.71 2.69 -7.77
N ALA A 45 -19.53 1.99 -6.65
CA ALA A 45 -20.56 1.12 -6.09
C ALA A 45 -21.79 1.92 -5.58
N LYS A 46 -21.54 3.08 -4.99
CA LYS A 46 -22.56 3.95 -4.40
C LYS A 46 -23.31 4.77 -5.44
N GLU A 47 -22.57 5.49 -6.30
CA GLU A 47 -23.12 6.50 -7.20
C GLU A 47 -23.46 5.95 -8.60
N GLY A 48 -22.90 4.79 -8.99
CA GLY A 48 -23.13 4.17 -10.30
C GLY A 48 -22.66 5.01 -11.49
N ARG A 49 -21.80 6.00 -11.27
CA ARG A 49 -21.24 6.89 -12.29
C ARG A 49 -19.72 7.03 -12.12
N LEU A 50 -19.06 7.52 -13.16
CA LEU A 50 -17.64 7.85 -13.09
C LEU A 50 -17.42 9.17 -12.33
N PRO A 51 -16.35 9.23 -11.49
CA PRO A 51 -16.07 10.43 -10.70
C PRO A 51 -15.61 11.60 -11.57
N LEU A 52 -15.79 12.79 -10.99
CA LEU A 52 -15.26 14.05 -11.49
C LEU A 52 -14.12 14.50 -10.57
N GLN A 53 -13.03 14.95 -11.16
CA GLN A 53 -11.89 15.56 -10.45
C GLN A 53 -11.95 17.07 -10.63
N SER A 54 -11.86 17.82 -9.53
CA SER A 54 -11.74 19.27 -9.58
C SER A 54 -10.79 19.74 -8.47
N SER A 55 -10.27 20.95 -8.60
CA SER A 55 -9.42 21.57 -7.58
C SER A 55 -10.19 21.98 -6.30
N THR A 56 -11.50 22.11 -6.38
CA THR A 56 -12.35 22.61 -5.28
C THR A 56 -13.29 21.55 -4.69
N ALA A 57 -13.77 20.60 -5.52
CA ALA A 57 -14.73 19.59 -5.09
C ALA A 57 -14.58 18.32 -5.92
N SER A 58 -13.63 17.46 -5.57
CA SER A 58 -13.46 16.16 -6.23
C SER A 58 -14.37 15.11 -5.61
N ASP A 59 -15.04 14.31 -6.45
CA ASP A 59 -15.82 13.14 -6.01
C ASP A 59 -14.93 12.11 -5.30
N VAL A 60 -13.70 11.90 -5.83
CA VAL A 60 -12.68 11.04 -5.25
C VAL A 60 -11.38 11.84 -5.21
N PRO A 61 -11.01 12.38 -4.05
CA PRO A 61 -9.81 13.19 -3.91
C PRO A 61 -8.55 12.42 -4.35
N GLY A 62 -7.78 13.02 -5.24
CA GLY A 62 -6.53 12.47 -5.74
C GLY A 62 -6.67 11.52 -6.93
N GLU A 63 -7.67 10.65 -6.97
CA GLU A 63 -7.75 9.54 -7.94
C GLU A 63 -8.88 9.68 -8.97
N GLY A 64 -9.77 10.67 -8.84
CA GLY A 64 -10.95 10.80 -9.71
C GLY A 64 -10.66 11.02 -11.20
N HIS A 65 -9.43 11.40 -11.56
CA HIS A 65 -8.96 11.58 -12.93
C HIS A 65 -8.42 10.29 -13.58
N GLN A 66 -8.23 9.23 -12.80
CA GLN A 66 -7.65 7.97 -13.29
C GLN A 66 -8.61 7.21 -14.21
N PRO A 67 -8.10 6.54 -15.26
CA PRO A 67 -8.92 5.71 -16.13
C PRO A 67 -9.62 4.57 -15.37
N PRO A 68 -10.87 4.19 -15.75
CA PRO A 68 -11.76 3.47 -14.85
C PRO A 68 -11.62 1.94 -14.83
N LEU A 69 -10.87 1.30 -15.75
CA LEU A 69 -10.95 -0.14 -15.99
C LEU A 69 -10.57 -0.98 -14.76
N ALA A 70 -9.49 -0.61 -14.06
CA ALA A 70 -9.06 -1.33 -12.86
C ALA A 70 -10.13 -1.26 -11.76
N TYR A 71 -10.74 -0.10 -11.59
CA TYR A 71 -11.77 0.12 -10.57
C TYR A 71 -13.08 -0.59 -10.91
N LEU A 72 -13.49 -0.61 -12.19
CA LEU A 72 -14.66 -1.37 -12.63
C LEU A 72 -14.47 -2.88 -12.42
N LEU A 73 -13.25 -3.38 -12.62
CA LEU A 73 -12.91 -4.78 -12.39
C LEU A 73 -12.97 -5.13 -10.89
N LEU A 74 -12.54 -4.23 -10.01
CA LEU A 74 -12.49 -4.45 -8.58
C LEU A 74 -13.80 -4.06 -7.85
N MET A 75 -14.66 -3.22 -8.45
CA MET A 75 -15.92 -2.75 -7.84
C MET A 75 -16.81 -3.88 -7.26
N PRO A 76 -16.93 -5.08 -7.86
CA PRO A 76 -17.73 -6.16 -7.28
C PRO A 76 -17.35 -6.52 -5.83
N THR A 77 -16.10 -6.28 -5.42
CA THR A 77 -15.64 -6.56 -4.04
C THR A 77 -16.27 -5.67 -2.99
N VAL A 78 -16.81 -4.50 -3.37
CA VAL A 78 -17.42 -3.52 -2.46
C VAL A 78 -18.93 -3.34 -2.70
N LYS A 79 -19.49 -3.84 -3.81
CA LYS A 79 -20.87 -3.60 -4.21
C LYS A 79 -21.91 -4.20 -3.24
N TRP A 80 -21.55 -5.23 -2.50
CA TRP A 80 -22.42 -5.89 -1.51
C TRP A 80 -22.48 -5.14 -0.16
N LEU A 81 -21.62 -4.14 0.06
CA LEU A 81 -21.62 -3.37 1.29
C LEU A 81 -22.91 -2.54 1.45
N PRO A 82 -23.41 -2.40 2.69
CA PRO A 82 -24.47 -1.43 3.01
C PRO A 82 -24.03 -0.01 2.62
N ARG A 83 -24.99 0.85 2.23
CA ARG A 83 -24.71 2.24 1.82
C ARG A 83 -23.97 3.05 2.88
N SER A 84 -24.21 2.79 4.16
CA SER A 84 -23.49 3.42 5.28
C SER A 84 -22.00 3.09 5.28
N GLU A 85 -21.61 1.90 4.84
CA GLU A 85 -20.21 1.46 4.76
C GLU A 85 -19.54 1.82 3.41
N GLN A 86 -20.31 2.21 2.40
CA GLN A 86 -19.77 2.74 1.14
C GLN A 86 -19.28 4.19 1.24
N GLN A 87 -19.25 4.78 2.43
CA GLN A 87 -18.78 6.15 2.69
C GLN A 87 -17.60 6.19 3.67
N VAL A 88 -17.00 5.05 3.97
CA VAL A 88 -15.89 4.97 4.92
C VAL A 88 -14.68 5.74 4.38
N SER A 89 -14.20 6.70 5.17
CA SER A 89 -12.88 7.31 4.97
C SER A 89 -11.97 6.93 6.14
N LEU A 90 -10.72 6.61 5.81
CA LEU A 90 -9.71 6.39 6.84
C LEU A 90 -9.39 7.72 7.54
N ARG A 91 -9.13 7.65 8.83
CA ARG A 91 -8.75 8.82 9.64
C ARG A 91 -7.28 9.12 9.43
N ALA A 92 -6.96 10.29 8.88
CA ALA A 92 -5.58 10.73 8.74
C ALA A 92 -4.90 10.84 10.12
N ASN A 93 -3.65 10.38 10.20
CA ASN A 93 -2.83 10.55 11.40
C ASN A 93 -2.23 11.96 11.40
N PRO A 94 -2.58 12.85 12.36
CA PRO A 94 -2.05 14.21 12.40
C PRO A 94 -0.55 14.27 12.71
N HIS A 95 0.03 13.18 13.19
CA HIS A 95 1.46 13.07 13.53
C HIS A 95 2.29 12.45 12.41
N PHE A 96 1.65 12.05 11.30
CA PHE A 96 2.35 11.49 10.15
C PHE A 96 3.19 12.56 9.44
N VAL A 97 4.46 12.27 9.27
CA VAL A 97 5.40 13.06 8.46
C VAL A 97 5.97 12.16 7.39
N TRP A 98 5.83 12.54 6.13
CA TRP A 98 6.20 11.70 4.99
C TRP A 98 7.66 11.24 4.97
N GLN A 99 8.59 11.99 5.46
CA GLN A 99 10.00 11.54 5.56
C GLN A 99 10.53 11.90 6.95
N GLY A 100 11.01 10.88 7.68
CA GLY A 100 11.67 11.08 8.97
C GLY A 100 10.76 11.25 10.19
N GLY A 101 9.46 10.97 10.08
CA GLY A 101 8.55 10.90 11.21
C GLY A 101 8.84 9.68 12.10
N LYS A 102 8.56 9.81 13.41
CA LYS A 102 8.65 8.69 14.36
C LYS A 102 7.53 7.65 14.18
N GLU A 103 6.41 8.04 13.59
CA GLU A 103 5.27 7.20 13.32
C GLU A 103 5.15 6.94 11.81
N GLY A 104 5.25 5.66 11.42
CA GLY A 104 5.17 5.23 10.02
C GLY A 104 3.74 5.23 9.45
N SER A 105 2.71 5.41 10.29
CA SER A 105 1.31 5.26 9.94
C SER A 105 0.72 6.55 9.36
N ALA A 106 0.27 6.52 8.11
CA ALA A 106 -0.45 7.65 7.49
C ALA A 106 -1.89 7.76 8.01
N PHE A 107 -2.46 6.67 8.47
CA PHE A 107 -3.83 6.60 8.98
C PHE A 107 -3.88 5.99 10.38
N LEU A 108 -4.84 6.47 11.17
CA LEU A 108 -5.14 5.91 12.49
C LEU A 108 -5.93 4.61 12.36
N ARG A 109 -5.54 3.61 13.13
CA ARG A 109 -6.13 2.27 13.13
C ARG A 109 -7.45 2.24 13.87
N SER A 110 -8.41 1.49 13.31
CA SER A 110 -9.68 1.20 13.96
C SER A 110 -9.69 -0.23 14.52
N SER A 111 -10.44 -0.45 15.60
CA SER A 111 -10.71 -1.79 16.12
C SER A 111 -11.39 -2.71 15.10
N ARG A 112 -12.02 -2.15 14.05
CA ARG A 112 -12.63 -2.91 12.96
C ARG A 112 -11.62 -3.54 11.99
N GLU A 113 -10.35 -3.14 12.05
CA GLU A 113 -9.28 -3.70 11.20
C GLU A 113 -8.70 -5.01 11.74
N TYR A 114 -9.03 -5.40 12.98
CA TYR A 114 -8.61 -6.68 13.53
C TYR A 114 -9.43 -7.85 12.96
N TRP A 115 -8.81 -9.02 12.95
CA TRP A 115 -9.51 -10.26 12.63
C TRP A 115 -10.53 -10.65 13.75
N PRO A 116 -11.73 -11.18 13.39
CA PRO A 116 -12.25 -11.47 12.05
C PRO A 116 -12.66 -10.20 11.29
N TRP A 117 -12.34 -10.15 9.99
CA TRP A 117 -12.67 -9.01 9.17
C TRP A 117 -14.15 -9.02 8.76
N GLU A 118 -14.80 -7.89 8.88
CA GLU A 118 -16.20 -7.69 8.53
C GLU A 118 -16.38 -6.38 7.75
N GLY A 119 -17.52 -6.24 7.10
CA GLY A 119 -17.89 -5.01 6.40
C GLY A 119 -16.82 -4.50 5.44
N TYR A 120 -16.52 -3.20 5.51
CA TYR A 120 -15.55 -2.56 4.60
C TYR A 120 -14.13 -3.13 4.73
N THR A 121 -13.75 -3.61 5.90
CA THR A 121 -12.42 -4.22 6.11
C THR A 121 -12.28 -5.50 5.28
N LEU A 122 -13.29 -6.38 5.33
CA LEU A 122 -13.31 -7.60 4.50
C LEU A 122 -13.32 -7.24 3.01
N ALA A 123 -14.13 -6.26 2.60
CA ALA A 123 -14.19 -5.81 1.22
C ALA A 123 -12.85 -5.29 0.70
N TRP A 124 -12.11 -4.57 1.56
CA TRP A 124 -10.76 -4.08 1.23
C TRP A 124 -9.77 -5.22 1.02
N HIS A 125 -9.73 -6.18 1.95
CA HIS A 125 -8.87 -7.37 1.81
C HIS A 125 -9.24 -8.23 0.60
N LEU A 126 -10.53 -8.32 0.24
CA LEU A 126 -10.98 -8.98 -1.00
C LEU A 126 -10.50 -8.23 -2.26
N ALA A 127 -10.56 -6.90 -2.26
CA ALA A 127 -10.03 -6.09 -3.37
C ALA A 127 -8.51 -6.28 -3.52
N ARG A 128 -7.76 -6.31 -2.43
CA ARG A 128 -6.33 -6.66 -2.40
C ARG A 128 -6.06 -8.07 -2.92
N PHE A 129 -6.91 -9.03 -2.58
CA PHE A 129 -6.79 -10.39 -3.12
C PHE A 129 -6.99 -10.42 -4.64
N CYS A 130 -7.95 -9.67 -5.19
CA CYS A 130 -8.13 -9.56 -6.64
C CYS A 130 -6.89 -8.94 -7.32
N THR A 131 -6.25 -7.93 -6.72
CA THR A 131 -4.99 -7.38 -7.24
C THR A 131 -3.85 -8.39 -7.14
N THR A 132 -3.80 -9.22 -6.10
CA THR A 132 -2.86 -10.35 -5.99
C THR A 132 -3.03 -11.35 -7.15
N LEU A 133 -4.27 -11.66 -7.55
CA LEU A 133 -4.53 -12.53 -8.72
C LEU A 133 -4.03 -11.89 -10.03
N LEU A 134 -4.13 -10.57 -10.19
CA LEU A 134 -3.51 -9.87 -11.32
C LEU A 134 -1.98 -9.99 -11.30
N GLY A 135 -1.36 -9.87 -10.13
CA GLY A 135 0.07 -10.15 -9.95
C GLY A 135 0.45 -11.58 -10.36
N LEU A 136 -0.35 -12.57 -9.99
CA LEU A 136 -0.15 -13.95 -10.42
C LEU A 136 -0.26 -14.09 -11.95
N LEU A 137 -1.23 -13.44 -12.60
CA LEU A 137 -1.36 -13.43 -14.07
C LEU A 137 -0.13 -12.78 -14.73
N THR A 138 0.44 -11.72 -14.13
CA THR A 138 1.72 -11.14 -14.56
C THR A 138 2.84 -12.18 -14.56
N LEU A 139 2.99 -12.94 -13.47
CA LEU A 139 4.01 -13.99 -13.34
C LEU A 139 3.79 -15.16 -14.31
N ILE A 140 2.53 -15.56 -14.56
CA ILE A 140 2.18 -16.58 -15.55
C ILE A 140 2.57 -16.10 -16.96
N GLY A 141 2.26 -14.86 -17.30
CA GLY A 141 2.66 -14.25 -18.58
C GLY A 141 4.18 -14.20 -18.72
N LEU A 142 4.87 -13.74 -17.67
CA LEU A 142 6.33 -13.68 -17.63
C LEU A 142 6.98 -15.07 -17.80
N TRP A 143 6.40 -16.12 -17.20
CA TRP A 143 6.86 -17.50 -17.41
C TRP A 143 6.81 -17.91 -18.87
N GLY A 144 5.67 -17.65 -19.53
CA GLY A 144 5.51 -17.94 -20.96
C GLY A 144 6.53 -17.22 -21.83
N ILE A 145 6.75 -15.93 -21.55
CA ILE A 145 7.73 -15.10 -22.24
C ILE A 145 9.15 -15.62 -22.02
N ALA A 146 9.54 -15.86 -20.77
CA ALA A 146 10.89 -16.30 -20.41
C ALA A 146 11.20 -17.68 -20.98
N LYS A 147 10.25 -18.64 -20.92
CA LYS A 147 10.40 -19.97 -21.52
C LYS A 147 10.60 -19.89 -23.04
N ARG A 148 9.82 -19.03 -23.72
CA ARG A 148 9.95 -18.82 -25.16
C ARG A 148 11.25 -18.10 -25.53
N PHE A 149 11.66 -17.12 -24.74
CA PHE A 149 12.85 -16.31 -24.98
C PHE A 149 14.14 -17.12 -24.82
N PHE A 150 14.28 -17.83 -23.68
CA PHE A 150 15.48 -18.60 -23.37
C PHE A 150 15.49 -20.03 -23.94
N GLY A 151 14.33 -20.62 -24.19
CA GLY A 151 14.20 -22.04 -24.56
C GLY A 151 14.59 -23.00 -23.43
N ASP A 152 14.66 -22.51 -22.17
CA ASP A 152 15.20 -23.23 -21.00
C ASP A 152 14.30 -22.96 -19.78
N GLU A 153 13.85 -24.03 -19.10
CA GLU A 153 12.96 -23.90 -17.94
C GLU A 153 13.65 -23.38 -16.71
N ASN A 154 14.96 -23.64 -16.51
CA ASN A 154 15.67 -23.14 -15.34
C ASN A 154 15.89 -21.64 -15.44
N ARG A 155 16.16 -21.11 -16.64
CA ARG A 155 16.22 -19.66 -16.87
C ARG A 155 14.86 -19.00 -16.72
N ALA A 156 13.79 -19.65 -17.19
CA ALA A 156 12.43 -19.15 -16.97
C ALA A 156 12.09 -19.16 -15.47
N PHE A 157 12.45 -20.21 -14.74
CA PHE A 157 12.30 -20.29 -13.28
C PHE A 157 13.04 -19.17 -12.57
N LEU A 158 14.31 -18.94 -12.90
CA LEU A 158 15.11 -17.84 -12.37
C LEU A 158 14.43 -16.49 -12.62
N THR A 159 14.02 -16.22 -13.87
CA THR A 159 13.39 -14.97 -14.28
C THR A 159 12.15 -14.66 -13.43
N VAL A 160 11.26 -15.65 -13.31
CA VAL A 160 10.00 -15.46 -12.60
C VAL A 160 10.22 -15.41 -11.09
N SER A 161 11.17 -16.20 -10.54
CA SER A 161 11.49 -16.16 -9.11
C SER A 161 12.06 -14.82 -8.67
N LEU A 162 12.85 -14.15 -9.50
CA LEU A 162 13.39 -12.81 -9.21
C LEU A 162 12.27 -11.78 -9.02
N ILE A 163 11.13 -11.94 -9.69
CA ILE A 163 10.00 -11.03 -9.54
C ILE A 163 9.00 -11.56 -8.50
N ALA A 164 8.74 -12.86 -8.48
CA ALA A 164 7.79 -13.47 -7.54
C ALA A 164 8.19 -13.25 -6.07
N PHE A 165 9.49 -13.13 -5.79
CA PHE A 165 10.03 -12.89 -4.45
C PHE A 165 10.54 -11.45 -4.25
N GLN A 166 10.34 -10.55 -5.22
CA GLN A 166 10.68 -9.14 -5.07
C GLN A 166 9.71 -8.48 -4.06
N PRO A 167 10.20 -8.00 -2.89
CA PRO A 167 9.33 -7.51 -1.84
C PRO A 167 8.42 -6.36 -2.29
N GLN A 168 8.94 -5.44 -3.12
CA GLN A 168 8.13 -4.32 -3.64
C GLN A 168 7.04 -4.78 -4.60
N PHE A 169 7.31 -5.77 -5.46
CA PHE A 169 6.29 -6.35 -6.34
C PHE A 169 5.19 -7.01 -5.51
N ILE A 170 5.56 -7.83 -4.51
CA ILE A 170 4.62 -8.49 -3.61
C ILE A 170 3.78 -7.44 -2.87
N PHE A 171 4.42 -6.41 -2.29
CA PHE A 171 3.75 -5.32 -1.60
C PHE A 171 2.73 -4.63 -2.51
N THR A 172 3.14 -4.22 -3.72
CA THR A 172 2.25 -3.54 -4.66
C THR A 172 1.09 -4.43 -5.10
N MET A 173 1.33 -5.73 -5.34
CA MET A 173 0.27 -6.69 -5.73
C MET A 173 -0.65 -7.06 -4.56
N ALA A 174 -0.26 -6.77 -3.33
CA ALA A 174 -1.06 -6.97 -2.12
C ALA A 174 -1.86 -5.72 -1.71
N LEU A 175 -1.87 -4.65 -2.51
CA LEU A 175 -2.60 -3.41 -2.28
C LEU A 175 -3.72 -3.22 -3.33
N VAL A 176 -4.70 -2.39 -3.02
CA VAL A 176 -5.66 -1.94 -4.02
C VAL A 176 -5.00 -0.88 -4.89
N THR A 177 -4.69 -1.23 -6.15
CA THR A 177 -3.98 -0.33 -7.08
C THR A 177 -4.30 -0.66 -8.55
N ASN A 178 -4.25 0.35 -9.41
CA ASN A 178 -4.31 0.18 -10.87
C ASN A 178 -3.00 -0.32 -11.47
N ASP A 179 -1.87 -0.24 -10.75
CA ASP A 179 -0.56 -0.72 -11.19
C ASP A 179 -0.54 -2.24 -11.43
N ALA A 180 -1.35 -3.01 -10.68
CA ALA A 180 -1.45 -4.45 -10.84
C ALA A 180 -2.00 -4.85 -12.22
N LEU A 181 -3.10 -4.24 -12.64
CA LEU A 181 -3.70 -4.50 -13.95
C LEU A 181 -2.79 -3.99 -15.08
N LEU A 182 -2.18 -2.82 -14.91
CA LEU A 182 -1.23 -2.29 -15.89
C LEU A 182 -0.03 -3.22 -16.08
N SER A 183 0.55 -3.74 -15.00
CA SER A 183 1.67 -4.69 -15.04
C SER A 183 1.30 -5.98 -15.81
N THR A 184 0.08 -6.48 -15.58
CA THR A 184 -0.45 -7.64 -16.29
C THR A 184 -0.58 -7.36 -17.79
N LEU A 185 -1.26 -6.26 -18.15
CA LEU A 185 -1.50 -5.89 -19.55
C LEU A 185 -0.20 -5.55 -20.28
N SER A 186 0.74 -4.88 -19.63
CA SER A 186 2.08 -4.59 -20.17
C SER A 186 2.86 -5.87 -20.45
N THR A 187 2.79 -6.85 -19.55
CA THR A 187 3.42 -8.16 -19.73
C THR A 187 2.81 -8.92 -20.90
N ILE A 188 1.48 -8.95 -21.01
CA ILE A 188 0.78 -9.57 -22.15
C ILE A 188 1.17 -8.88 -23.46
N LEU A 189 1.15 -7.54 -23.48
CA LEU A 189 1.48 -6.75 -24.68
C LEU A 189 2.92 -6.99 -25.12
N PHE A 190 3.87 -6.97 -24.17
CA PHE A 190 5.27 -7.28 -24.44
C PHE A 190 5.43 -8.70 -25.03
N GLY A 191 4.74 -9.69 -24.46
CA GLY A 191 4.71 -11.05 -24.98
C GLY A 191 4.17 -11.13 -26.40
N LEU A 192 3.09 -10.39 -26.71
CA LEU A 192 2.53 -10.29 -28.06
C LEU A 192 3.52 -9.62 -29.04
N CYS A 193 4.22 -8.57 -28.63
CA CYS A 193 5.25 -7.91 -29.44
C CYS A 193 6.38 -8.89 -29.80
N LEU A 194 6.85 -9.70 -28.84
CA LEU A 194 7.89 -10.70 -29.08
C LEU A 194 7.39 -11.93 -29.87
N ALA A 195 6.10 -12.28 -29.76
CA ALA A 195 5.55 -13.48 -30.39
C ALA A 195 5.62 -13.44 -31.92
N GLY A 196 5.57 -12.24 -32.47
CA GLY A 196 5.52 -12.04 -33.91
C GLY A 196 6.78 -12.34 -34.72
N GLU A 197 7.91 -12.62 -34.09
CA GLU A 197 9.20 -12.69 -34.79
C GLU A 197 9.48 -14.02 -35.53
N LYS A 198 8.76 -15.12 -35.25
CA LYS A 198 9.21 -16.47 -35.63
C LYS A 198 8.59 -17.10 -36.86
N GLU A 199 7.49 -16.61 -37.45
CA GLU A 199 6.78 -17.35 -38.49
C GLU A 199 6.42 -16.50 -39.73
N LYS A 200 6.33 -17.16 -40.90
CA LYS A 200 5.57 -16.66 -42.04
C LYS A 200 4.09 -16.61 -41.62
N ILE A 201 3.70 -15.47 -41.05
CA ILE A 201 2.32 -15.27 -40.62
C ILE A 201 1.52 -14.96 -41.89
N THR A 202 0.43 -15.71 -42.12
CA THR A 202 -0.52 -15.37 -43.19
C THR A 202 -1.07 -13.96 -42.95
N THR A 203 -1.49 -13.29 -44.00
CA THR A 203 -2.07 -11.92 -43.90
C THR A 203 -3.20 -11.88 -42.87
N TYR A 204 -4.05 -12.91 -42.83
CA TYR A 204 -5.14 -13.01 -41.86
C TYR A 204 -4.63 -13.03 -40.39
N HIS A 205 -3.66 -13.90 -40.09
CA HIS A 205 -3.09 -13.97 -38.74
C HIS A 205 -2.35 -12.68 -38.32
N TYR A 206 -1.76 -11.97 -39.31
CA TYR A 206 -1.10 -10.71 -39.06
C TYR A 206 -2.08 -9.61 -38.60
N PHE A 207 -3.25 -9.51 -39.26
CA PHE A 207 -4.27 -8.56 -38.84
C PHE A 207 -4.90 -8.92 -37.49
N ARG A 208 -5.20 -10.21 -37.26
CA ARG A 208 -5.69 -10.65 -35.95
C ARG A 208 -4.72 -10.31 -34.85
N TRP A 209 -3.42 -10.49 -35.07
CA TRP A 209 -2.39 -10.10 -34.12
C TRP A 209 -2.35 -8.58 -33.90
N ALA A 210 -2.44 -7.74 -34.94
CA ALA A 210 -2.52 -6.30 -34.81
C ALA A 210 -3.77 -5.83 -34.03
N ILE A 211 -4.92 -6.46 -34.27
CA ILE A 211 -6.14 -6.24 -33.49
C ILE A 211 -5.93 -6.61 -32.01
N SER A 212 -5.29 -7.76 -31.73
CA SER A 212 -4.99 -8.17 -30.36
C SER A 212 -4.07 -7.17 -29.64
N LEU A 213 -3.08 -6.60 -30.34
CA LEU A 213 -2.25 -5.51 -29.84
C LEU A 213 -3.11 -4.29 -29.49
N GLY A 214 -4.05 -3.92 -30.38
CA GLY A 214 -4.98 -2.79 -30.16
C GLY A 214 -5.90 -3.01 -28.96
N ILE A 215 -6.42 -4.22 -28.78
CA ILE A 215 -7.25 -4.57 -27.63
C ILE A 215 -6.46 -4.42 -26.34
N VAL A 216 -5.30 -5.08 -26.23
CA VAL A 216 -4.51 -5.06 -24.98
C VAL A 216 -3.99 -3.66 -24.68
N PHE A 217 -3.55 -2.93 -25.70
CA PHE A 217 -3.09 -1.55 -25.53
C PHE A 217 -4.23 -0.59 -25.13
N GLY A 218 -5.41 -0.71 -25.74
CA GLY A 218 -6.60 0.05 -25.37
C GLY A 218 -7.04 -0.22 -23.93
N LEU A 219 -7.04 -1.49 -23.50
CA LEU A 219 -7.31 -1.85 -22.10
C LEU A 219 -6.25 -1.29 -21.15
N ALA A 220 -4.98 -1.28 -21.54
CA ALA A 220 -3.92 -0.68 -20.75
C ALA A 220 -4.10 0.85 -20.60
N LEU A 221 -4.50 1.55 -21.66
CA LEU A 221 -4.83 2.97 -21.62
C LEU A 221 -6.06 3.29 -20.76
N LEU A 222 -7.05 2.38 -20.73
CA LEU A 222 -8.20 2.48 -19.82
C LEU A 222 -7.85 2.13 -18.37
N THR A 223 -6.65 1.59 -18.12
CA THR A 223 -6.15 1.28 -16.78
C THR A 223 -5.33 2.42 -16.20
N LYS A 224 -4.39 2.95 -16.96
CA LYS A 224 -3.49 4.02 -16.51
C LYS A 224 -2.88 4.77 -17.70
N GLN A 225 -2.77 6.09 -17.59
CA GLN A 225 -2.23 6.93 -18.67
C GLN A 225 -0.78 6.57 -19.04
N SER A 226 0.02 6.11 -18.09
CA SER A 226 1.40 5.67 -18.36
C SER A 226 1.51 4.57 -19.41
N ALA A 227 0.41 3.86 -19.73
CA ALA A 227 0.36 2.90 -20.82
C ALA A 227 0.73 3.49 -22.21
N PHE A 228 0.64 4.81 -22.41
CA PHE A 228 1.09 5.45 -23.64
C PHE A 228 2.56 5.13 -23.98
N LEU A 229 3.41 4.91 -22.96
CA LEU A 229 4.81 4.52 -23.15
C LEU A 229 4.97 3.22 -23.96
N LEU A 230 3.94 2.36 -23.98
CA LEU A 230 3.96 1.08 -24.71
C LEU A 230 3.71 1.25 -26.22
N GLY A 231 3.15 2.39 -26.64
CA GLY A 231 2.80 2.65 -28.04
C GLY A 231 3.97 2.52 -29.01
N PRO A 232 5.14 3.17 -28.74
CA PRO A 232 6.32 3.03 -29.60
C PRO A 232 6.84 1.59 -29.72
N LEU A 233 6.71 0.77 -28.66
CA LEU A 233 7.06 -0.64 -28.69
C LEU A 233 6.14 -1.42 -29.65
N VAL A 234 4.81 -1.17 -29.58
CA VAL A 234 3.83 -1.78 -30.50
C VAL A 234 4.09 -1.36 -31.95
N PHE A 235 4.30 -0.06 -32.17
CA PHE A 235 4.65 0.46 -33.50
C PHE A 235 5.90 -0.21 -34.06
N TRP A 236 6.97 -0.26 -33.26
CA TRP A 236 8.20 -0.95 -33.64
C TRP A 236 7.92 -2.42 -34.00
N SER A 237 7.14 -3.16 -33.19
CA SER A 237 6.86 -4.57 -33.43
C SER A 237 6.10 -4.83 -34.73
N ILE A 238 5.25 -3.90 -35.18
CA ILE A 238 4.55 -3.95 -36.47
C ILE A 238 5.53 -3.67 -37.61
N TRP A 239 6.34 -2.63 -37.51
CA TRP A 239 7.16 -2.14 -38.63
C TRP A 239 8.49 -2.88 -38.79
N HIS A 240 9.00 -3.49 -37.74
CA HIS A 240 10.24 -4.27 -37.80
C HIS A 240 10.15 -5.57 -38.62
N ARG A 241 8.94 -6.01 -38.96
CA ARG A 241 8.72 -7.24 -39.75
C ARG A 241 9.08 -7.01 -41.22
N GLU A 242 10.31 -7.33 -41.59
CA GLU A 242 10.86 -7.08 -42.94
C GLU A 242 10.07 -7.78 -44.06
N LYS A 243 9.53 -8.98 -43.78
CA LYS A 243 8.82 -9.80 -44.79
C LYS A 243 7.45 -9.27 -45.19
N ASN A 244 6.87 -8.33 -44.46
CA ASN A 244 5.58 -7.75 -44.77
C ASN A 244 5.70 -6.50 -45.62
N PRO A 245 4.91 -6.33 -46.70
CA PRO A 245 4.93 -5.12 -47.52
C PRO A 245 4.44 -3.94 -46.70
N TRP A 246 4.93 -2.72 -47.03
CA TRP A 246 4.61 -1.48 -46.30
C TRP A 246 3.09 -1.24 -46.18
N ARG A 247 2.29 -1.61 -47.20
CA ARG A 247 0.81 -1.50 -47.18
C ARG A 247 0.20 -2.36 -46.10
N ALA A 248 0.68 -3.61 -45.91
CA ALA A 248 0.20 -4.48 -44.85
C ALA A 248 0.59 -3.93 -43.46
N LYS A 249 1.78 -3.35 -43.33
CA LYS A 249 2.22 -2.69 -42.07
C LYS A 249 1.35 -1.48 -41.74
N LEU A 250 1.03 -0.66 -42.74
CA LEU A 250 0.12 0.48 -42.59
C LEU A 250 -1.28 0.03 -42.15
N LEU A 251 -1.86 -0.96 -42.83
CA LEU A 251 -3.18 -1.51 -42.46
C LEU A 251 -3.17 -2.12 -41.07
N ALA A 252 -2.12 -2.84 -40.68
CA ALA A 252 -1.97 -3.37 -39.33
C ALA A 252 -1.88 -2.24 -38.27
N THR A 253 -1.17 -1.14 -38.59
CA THR A 253 -1.13 0.04 -37.74
C THR A 253 -2.51 0.69 -37.60
N LEU A 254 -3.26 0.79 -38.69
CA LEU A 254 -4.63 1.31 -38.65
C LEU A 254 -5.56 0.41 -37.85
N CYS A 255 -5.44 -0.94 -37.98
CA CYS A 255 -6.20 -1.90 -37.16
C CYS A 255 -5.86 -1.76 -35.66
N TRP A 256 -4.57 -1.63 -35.32
CA TRP A 256 -4.13 -1.40 -33.95
C TRP A 256 -4.70 -0.09 -33.40
N LEU A 257 -4.51 1.04 -34.09
CA LEU A 257 -5.00 2.35 -33.66
C LEU A 257 -6.53 2.39 -33.60
N GLY A 258 -7.21 1.85 -34.62
CA GLY A 258 -8.67 1.82 -34.66
C GLY A 258 -9.27 1.06 -33.49
N MET A 259 -8.72 -0.12 -33.15
CA MET A 259 -9.16 -0.90 -32.00
C MET A 259 -8.84 -0.19 -30.68
N THR A 260 -7.68 0.45 -30.58
CA THR A 260 -7.30 1.25 -29.40
C THR A 260 -8.27 2.40 -29.19
N LEU A 261 -8.57 3.17 -30.24
CA LEU A 261 -9.51 4.29 -30.18
C LEU A 261 -10.95 3.84 -29.87
N LEU A 262 -11.38 2.72 -30.45
CA LEU A 262 -12.69 2.14 -30.16
C LEU A 262 -12.85 1.82 -28.66
N LEU A 263 -11.82 1.26 -28.03
CA LEU A 263 -11.86 0.86 -26.63
C LEU A 263 -11.60 2.04 -25.68
N ALA A 264 -10.57 2.83 -25.92
CA ALA A 264 -10.10 3.83 -24.96
C ALA A 264 -10.41 5.28 -25.35
N GLY A 265 -10.70 5.56 -26.64
CA GLY A 265 -10.86 6.93 -27.15
C GLY A 265 -11.95 7.73 -26.46
N TRP A 266 -13.06 7.08 -26.08
CA TRP A 266 -14.17 7.73 -25.36
C TRP A 266 -13.73 8.32 -24.03
N TRP A 267 -12.79 7.68 -23.30
CA TRP A 267 -12.31 8.17 -22.00
C TRP A 267 -11.54 9.49 -22.18
N TYR A 268 -10.65 9.54 -23.14
CA TYR A 268 -9.84 10.74 -23.41
C TYR A 268 -10.67 11.86 -24.01
N LEU A 269 -11.68 11.53 -24.83
CA LEU A 269 -12.68 12.49 -25.33
C LEU A 269 -13.52 13.08 -24.16
N ARG A 270 -13.98 12.24 -23.23
CA ARG A 270 -14.67 12.69 -22.01
C ARG A 270 -13.81 13.66 -21.21
N ASN A 271 -12.54 13.32 -21.00
CA ASN A 271 -11.63 14.20 -20.25
C ASN A 271 -11.42 15.53 -20.96
N TRP A 272 -11.29 15.51 -22.27
CA TRP A 272 -11.19 16.74 -23.05
C TRP A 272 -12.44 17.62 -22.90
N GLN A 273 -13.63 17.03 -22.96
CA GLN A 273 -14.90 17.75 -22.76
C GLN A 273 -15.05 18.32 -21.35
N LEU A 274 -14.61 17.59 -20.33
CA LEU A 274 -14.78 17.98 -18.93
C LEU A 274 -13.70 18.95 -18.44
N TYR A 275 -12.47 18.73 -18.87
CA TYR A 275 -11.30 19.40 -18.30
C TYR A 275 -10.54 20.27 -19.32
N GLY A 276 -10.91 20.24 -20.60
CA GLY A 276 -10.13 20.87 -21.68
C GLY A 276 -8.77 20.19 -21.95
N ASP A 277 -8.49 19.09 -21.25
CA ASP A 277 -7.24 18.34 -21.30
C ASP A 277 -7.56 16.83 -21.36
N PRO A 278 -7.24 16.14 -22.48
CA PRO A 278 -7.54 14.73 -22.62
C PRO A 278 -6.82 13.85 -21.60
N LEU A 279 -5.68 14.27 -21.07
CA LEU A 279 -4.92 13.54 -20.07
C LEU A 279 -5.30 13.92 -18.63
N GLY A 280 -6.00 15.04 -18.41
CA GLY A 280 -6.34 15.53 -17.07
C GLY A 280 -5.14 15.98 -16.23
N LEU A 281 -3.98 16.28 -16.87
CA LEU A 281 -2.74 16.67 -16.18
C LEU A 281 -2.87 18.03 -15.50
N ALA A 282 -3.56 18.98 -16.12
CA ALA A 282 -3.81 20.29 -15.54
C ALA A 282 -4.62 20.18 -14.24
N THR A 283 -5.63 19.31 -14.23
CA THR A 283 -6.45 19.03 -13.03
C THR A 283 -5.63 18.34 -11.94
N PHE A 284 -4.74 17.42 -12.31
CA PHE A 284 -3.80 16.78 -11.38
C PHE A 284 -2.88 17.83 -10.74
N GLN A 285 -2.23 18.68 -11.53
CA GLN A 285 -1.33 19.73 -11.03
C GLN A 285 -2.03 20.74 -10.12
N ALA A 286 -3.28 21.10 -10.43
CA ALA A 286 -4.08 21.99 -9.58
C ALA A 286 -4.45 21.37 -8.23
N THR A 287 -4.58 20.04 -8.19
CA THR A 287 -4.92 19.29 -6.96
C THR A 287 -3.68 19.07 -6.07
N PHE A 288 -2.56 18.68 -6.69
CA PHE A 288 -1.31 18.38 -5.99
C PHE A 288 -0.31 19.53 -6.19
N LYS A 289 -0.10 20.35 -5.17
CA LYS A 289 0.93 21.39 -5.14
C LYS A 289 2.31 20.74 -5.00
N THR A 290 2.81 20.14 -6.08
CA THR A 290 4.11 19.47 -6.07
C THR A 290 5.24 20.47 -6.25
N GLN A 291 6.36 20.26 -5.53
CA GLN A 291 7.57 21.05 -5.74
C GLN A 291 8.31 20.56 -7.01
N PRO A 292 8.74 21.47 -7.90
CA PRO A 292 9.47 21.08 -9.08
C PRO A 292 10.80 20.39 -8.72
N PHE A 293 11.19 19.41 -9.54
CA PHE A 293 12.47 18.72 -9.37
C PHE A 293 13.64 19.64 -9.76
N ALA A 294 14.70 19.63 -8.95
CA ALA A 294 15.89 20.44 -9.17
C ALA A 294 16.85 19.77 -10.19
N TRP A 295 16.56 19.89 -11.47
CA TRP A 295 17.29 19.22 -12.58
C TRP A 295 18.79 19.48 -12.61
N ALA A 296 19.26 20.65 -12.18
CA ALA A 296 20.67 21.03 -12.17
C ALA A 296 21.42 20.55 -10.91
N SER A 297 20.73 19.98 -9.93
CA SER A 297 21.32 19.55 -8.65
C SER A 297 21.74 18.10 -8.69
N LEU A 298 23.04 17.83 -8.49
CA LEU A 298 23.58 16.47 -8.39
C LEU A 298 23.03 15.75 -7.15
N THR A 299 22.85 16.45 -6.04
CA THR A 299 22.27 15.89 -4.80
C THR A 299 20.82 15.44 -5.02
N ALA A 300 20.01 16.26 -5.74
CA ALA A 300 18.64 15.88 -6.08
C ALA A 300 18.60 14.60 -6.95
N TRP A 301 19.53 14.45 -7.90
CA TRP A 301 19.66 13.22 -8.68
C TRP A 301 20.08 12.03 -7.85
N GLN A 302 21.02 12.19 -6.92
CA GLN A 302 21.43 11.11 -6.01
C GLN A 302 20.26 10.65 -5.13
N GLU A 303 19.52 11.57 -4.54
CA GLU A 303 18.31 11.27 -3.75
C GLU A 303 17.25 10.56 -4.60
N ALA A 304 16.96 11.09 -5.77
CA ALA A 304 15.97 10.54 -6.68
C ALA A 304 16.30 9.12 -7.16
N LEU A 305 17.54 8.87 -7.58
CA LEU A 305 17.99 7.56 -8.03
C LEU A 305 18.07 6.56 -6.85
N THR A 306 18.48 7.02 -5.68
CA THR A 306 18.47 6.19 -4.45
C THR A 306 17.03 5.80 -4.09
N GLN A 307 16.10 6.75 -4.11
CA GLN A 307 14.67 6.48 -3.86
C GLN A 307 14.09 5.55 -4.92
N LEU A 308 14.40 5.76 -6.21
CA LEU A 308 13.95 4.90 -7.30
C LEU A 308 14.44 3.46 -7.12
N HIS A 309 15.74 3.28 -6.84
CA HIS A 309 16.34 1.98 -6.58
C HIS A 309 15.72 1.31 -5.34
N SER A 310 15.67 2.01 -4.21
CA SER A 310 15.11 1.46 -2.96
C SER A 310 13.66 1.06 -3.12
N SER A 311 12.84 1.94 -3.70
CA SER A 311 11.41 1.69 -3.92
C SER A 311 11.11 0.74 -5.07
N PHE A 312 12.08 0.40 -5.93
CA PHE A 312 11.94 -0.69 -6.89
C PHE A 312 12.05 -2.06 -6.21
N TRP A 313 12.96 -2.20 -5.22
CA TRP A 313 13.22 -3.48 -4.57
C TRP A 313 12.43 -3.66 -3.27
N ALA A 314 12.53 -2.70 -2.34
CA ALA A 314 11.88 -2.76 -1.02
C ALA A 314 11.88 -1.39 -0.34
N GLN A 315 10.78 -0.67 -0.41
CA GLN A 315 10.49 0.51 0.39
C GLN A 315 8.98 0.60 0.57
N PHE A 316 8.51 0.53 1.80
CA PHE A 316 7.10 0.31 2.11
C PHE A 316 6.41 1.56 2.64
N GLY A 317 5.14 1.40 3.03
CA GLY A 317 4.30 2.53 3.43
C GLY A 317 4.14 3.52 2.27
N TRP A 318 3.99 4.77 2.60
CA TRP A 318 4.00 5.89 1.65
C TRP A 318 5.45 6.29 1.25
N LEU A 319 6.33 5.33 0.97
CA LEU A 319 7.79 5.46 0.85
C LEU A 319 8.46 5.89 2.18
N SER A 320 7.74 5.78 3.28
CA SER A 320 8.16 6.20 4.61
C SER A 320 8.93 5.12 5.38
N LEU A 321 8.86 3.86 4.93
CA LEU A 321 9.47 2.72 5.61
C LEU A 321 10.64 2.16 4.81
N PRO A 322 11.86 2.67 5.02
CA PRO A 322 13.06 2.11 4.42
C PRO A 322 13.39 0.75 5.03
N VAL A 323 14.03 -0.11 4.25
CA VAL A 323 14.58 -1.38 4.73
C VAL A 323 15.99 -1.19 5.30
N PRO A 324 16.51 -2.14 6.11
CA PRO A 324 17.89 -2.13 6.56
C PRO A 324 18.91 -2.03 5.40
N PRO A 325 20.04 -1.34 5.59
CA PRO A 325 21.04 -1.12 4.53
C PRO A 325 21.58 -2.42 3.91
N GLU A 326 21.59 -3.51 4.66
CA GLU A 326 22.04 -4.85 4.20
C GLU A 326 21.13 -5.37 3.10
N VAL A 327 19.82 -5.11 3.18
CA VAL A 327 18.81 -5.48 2.16
C VAL A 327 19.07 -4.68 0.88
N SER A 328 19.29 -3.39 0.99
CA SER A 328 19.62 -2.53 -0.16
C SER A 328 20.93 -2.96 -0.81
N THR A 329 21.95 -3.29 -0.01
CA THR A 329 23.25 -3.80 -0.48
C THR A 329 23.09 -5.12 -1.23
N PHE A 330 22.24 -6.02 -0.74
CA PHE A 330 21.95 -7.28 -1.44
C PHE A 330 21.40 -7.02 -2.85
N TYR A 331 20.42 -6.14 -3.01
CA TYR A 331 19.83 -5.85 -4.32
C TYR A 331 20.79 -5.08 -5.23
N THR A 332 21.54 -4.13 -4.73
CA THR A 332 22.59 -3.45 -5.49
C THR A 332 23.65 -4.44 -6.01
N THR A 333 24.07 -5.39 -5.17
CA THR A 333 25.01 -6.44 -5.57
C THR A 333 24.44 -7.34 -6.65
N LEU A 334 23.14 -7.68 -6.55
CA LEU A 334 22.43 -8.47 -7.55
C LEU A 334 22.38 -7.74 -8.90
N GLU A 335 22.05 -6.45 -8.91
CA GLU A 335 22.02 -5.62 -10.13
C GLU A 335 23.41 -5.48 -10.77
N ILE A 336 24.41 -5.14 -9.98
CA ILE A 336 25.81 -5.03 -10.44
C ILE A 336 26.27 -6.36 -11.02
N GLY A 337 26.00 -7.46 -10.34
CA GLY A 337 26.33 -8.80 -10.83
C GLY A 337 25.62 -9.12 -12.15
N ALA A 338 24.33 -8.79 -12.27
CA ALA A 338 23.59 -8.97 -13.51
C ALA A 338 24.18 -8.11 -14.65
N LEU A 339 24.54 -6.86 -14.38
CA LEU A 339 25.18 -5.96 -15.34
C LEU A 339 26.52 -6.52 -15.84
N PHE A 340 27.41 -6.95 -14.93
CA PHE A 340 28.67 -7.60 -15.31
C PHE A 340 28.45 -8.86 -16.16
N GLY A 341 27.42 -9.66 -15.84
CA GLY A 341 27.03 -10.80 -16.65
C GLY A 341 26.57 -10.39 -18.06
N LEU A 342 25.78 -9.31 -18.18
CA LEU A 342 25.36 -8.77 -19.48
C LEU A 342 26.51 -8.24 -20.30
N LEU A 343 27.49 -7.57 -19.68
CA LEU A 343 28.68 -7.08 -20.40
C LEU A 343 29.46 -8.22 -21.09
N LYS A 344 29.42 -9.45 -20.57
CA LYS A 344 30.00 -10.64 -21.20
C LYS A 344 29.30 -11.05 -22.52
N TYR A 345 28.13 -10.51 -22.83
CA TYR A 345 27.46 -10.70 -24.13
C TYR A 345 27.94 -9.70 -25.20
N LEU A 346 28.51 -8.54 -24.82
CA LEU A 346 28.90 -7.47 -25.77
C LEU A 346 29.86 -7.94 -26.88
N PRO A 347 30.92 -8.74 -26.63
CA PRO A 347 31.80 -9.24 -27.67
C PRO A 347 31.11 -10.14 -28.68
N ARG A 348 30.10 -10.92 -28.24
CA ARG A 348 29.33 -11.80 -29.11
C ARG A 348 28.32 -11.04 -29.96
N LEU A 349 27.76 -9.93 -29.44
CA LEU A 349 26.93 -9.01 -30.19
C LEU A 349 27.71 -8.37 -31.35
N ARG A 350 28.98 -8.03 -31.13
CA ARG A 350 29.88 -7.46 -32.17
C ARG A 350 30.25 -8.45 -33.28
N LYS A 351 30.34 -9.75 -32.95
CA LYS A 351 30.74 -10.80 -33.91
C LYS A 351 29.58 -11.37 -34.75
N GLY A 352 28.35 -10.87 -34.58
CA GLY A 352 27.18 -11.37 -35.31
C GLY A 352 26.78 -12.83 -35.00
N GLU A 353 27.47 -13.46 -34.05
CA GLU A 353 27.23 -14.86 -33.69
C GLU A 353 25.93 -14.99 -32.87
N ASN A 354 24.88 -15.50 -33.51
CA ASN A 354 23.64 -16.05 -32.93
C ASN A 354 22.73 -15.18 -32.05
N LEU A 355 22.98 -13.89 -31.95
CA LEU A 355 21.99 -12.94 -31.46
C LEU A 355 21.37 -12.27 -32.69
N LYS A 356 20.37 -12.87 -33.30
CA LYS A 356 19.52 -12.17 -34.27
C LYS A 356 19.10 -10.88 -33.61
N GLY A 357 19.74 -9.76 -33.99
CA GLY A 357 19.77 -8.48 -33.26
C GLY A 357 18.40 -7.89 -32.90
N CYS A 358 17.36 -8.40 -33.52
CA CYS A 358 15.96 -8.02 -33.33
C CYS A 358 15.37 -8.39 -31.97
N LYS A 359 15.78 -9.52 -31.35
CA LYS A 359 15.16 -10.01 -30.11
C LYS A 359 15.57 -9.25 -28.86
N PHE A 360 16.73 -8.63 -28.86
CA PHE A 360 17.24 -7.90 -27.70
C PHE A 360 16.79 -6.41 -27.70
N PHE A 361 16.48 -5.86 -28.84
CA PHE A 361 16.08 -4.46 -28.96
C PHE A 361 14.87 -4.12 -28.06
N PRO A 362 13.75 -4.89 -28.07
CA PRO A 362 12.61 -4.62 -27.18
C PRO A 362 12.94 -4.67 -25.69
N LEU A 363 13.94 -5.49 -25.30
CA LEU A 363 14.39 -5.59 -23.90
C LEU A 363 15.05 -4.31 -23.40
N PHE A 364 15.67 -3.54 -24.28
CA PHE A 364 16.26 -2.22 -23.95
C PHE A 364 15.28 -1.09 -24.24
N LEU A 365 14.48 -1.21 -25.31
CA LEU A 365 13.52 -0.19 -25.70
C LEU A 365 12.46 0.04 -24.61
N LEU A 366 11.87 -1.04 -24.05
CA LEU A 366 10.80 -0.90 -23.09
C LEU A 366 11.24 -0.22 -21.78
N PRO A 367 12.35 -0.61 -21.11
CA PRO A 367 12.87 0.13 -19.95
C PRO A 367 13.24 1.58 -20.27
N LEU A 368 13.82 1.85 -21.45
CA LEU A 368 14.14 3.20 -21.90
C LEU A 368 12.88 4.06 -22.01
N LEU A 369 11.85 3.58 -22.72
CA LEU A 369 10.58 4.30 -22.86
C LEU A 369 9.93 4.54 -21.51
N ASN A 370 9.98 3.55 -20.61
CA ASN A 370 9.43 3.69 -19.27
C ASN A 370 10.19 4.74 -18.45
N PHE A 371 11.51 4.77 -18.55
CA PHE A 371 12.33 5.77 -17.86
C PHE A 371 12.09 7.18 -18.44
N LEU A 372 12.00 7.32 -19.76
CA LEU A 372 11.65 8.60 -20.39
C LEU A 372 10.27 9.11 -19.98
N TRP A 373 9.29 8.21 -19.88
CA TRP A 373 7.98 8.56 -19.33
C TRP A 373 8.09 9.01 -17.87
N LEU A 374 8.87 8.29 -17.04
CA LEU A 374 9.11 8.68 -15.66
C LEU A 374 9.69 10.10 -15.56
N LEU A 375 10.70 10.43 -16.39
CA LEU A 375 11.26 11.78 -16.44
C LEU A 375 10.23 12.84 -16.84
N SER A 376 9.34 12.53 -17.78
CA SER A 376 8.22 13.39 -18.13
C SER A 376 7.26 13.59 -16.96
N PHE A 377 6.95 12.52 -16.22
CA PHE A 377 6.09 12.60 -15.04
C PHE A 377 6.74 13.37 -13.88
N VAL A 378 8.06 13.30 -13.73
CA VAL A 378 8.82 14.10 -12.75
C VAL A 378 8.62 15.61 -12.98
N GLN A 379 8.48 16.06 -14.24
CA GLN A 379 8.19 17.47 -14.53
C GLN A 379 6.83 17.91 -13.96
N THR A 380 5.89 16.97 -13.85
CA THR A 380 4.53 17.23 -13.35
C THR A 380 4.42 17.03 -11.84
N ALA A 381 5.02 15.97 -11.32
CA ALA A 381 4.83 15.49 -9.94
C ALA A 381 6.08 15.69 -9.03
N GLY A 382 7.19 16.18 -9.56
CA GLY A 382 8.40 16.46 -8.79
C GLY A 382 9.01 15.20 -8.15
N LEU A 383 9.50 15.34 -6.92
CA LEU A 383 10.17 14.25 -6.19
C LEU A 383 9.27 13.02 -5.95
N VAL A 384 7.95 13.24 -5.81
CA VAL A 384 6.97 12.16 -5.59
C VAL A 384 6.91 11.16 -6.75
N ALA A 385 7.31 11.56 -7.95
CA ALA A 385 7.33 10.69 -9.13
C ALA A 385 8.42 9.60 -9.08
N TRP A 386 9.46 9.76 -8.27
CA TRP A 386 10.58 8.81 -8.21
C TRP A 386 10.22 7.56 -7.39
N GLN A 387 9.27 6.77 -7.92
CA GLN A 387 8.80 5.53 -7.30
C GLN A 387 9.07 4.32 -8.19
N GLY A 388 9.70 3.29 -7.64
CA GLY A 388 10.08 2.09 -8.38
C GLY A 388 8.91 1.31 -8.99
N ARG A 389 7.69 1.40 -8.39
CA ARG A 389 6.48 0.78 -8.98
C ARG A 389 6.13 1.34 -10.38
N PHE A 390 6.53 2.56 -10.70
CA PHE A 390 6.35 3.15 -12.03
C PHE A 390 7.24 2.51 -13.11
N LEU A 391 8.21 1.68 -12.72
CA LEU A 391 8.99 0.85 -13.65
C LEU A 391 8.33 -0.50 -13.95
N PHE A 392 7.24 -0.88 -13.28
CA PHE A 392 6.57 -2.17 -13.46
C PHE A 392 6.00 -2.41 -14.87
N PRO A 393 5.58 -1.42 -15.67
CA PRO A 393 5.29 -1.67 -17.08
C PRO A 393 6.46 -2.27 -17.86
N ALA A 394 7.71 -2.00 -17.46
CA ALA A 394 8.92 -2.56 -18.06
C ALA A 394 9.42 -3.86 -17.38
N LEU A 395 8.72 -4.32 -16.35
CA LEU A 395 9.11 -5.47 -15.54
C LEU A 395 9.48 -6.73 -16.34
N PRO A 396 8.73 -7.13 -17.40
CA PRO A 396 9.08 -8.34 -18.16
C PRO A 396 10.45 -8.21 -18.86
N ALA A 397 10.80 -7.03 -19.35
CA ALA A 397 12.09 -6.79 -19.98
C ALA A 397 13.22 -6.75 -18.94
N LEU A 398 13.02 -6.04 -17.82
CA LEU A 398 13.97 -5.96 -16.71
C LEU A 398 14.27 -7.35 -16.12
N ALA A 399 13.22 -8.17 -15.89
CA ALA A 399 13.37 -9.53 -15.37
C ALA A 399 14.20 -10.43 -16.30
N LEU A 400 13.96 -10.36 -17.61
CA LEU A 400 14.74 -11.11 -18.60
C LEU A 400 16.21 -10.66 -18.62
N LEU A 401 16.48 -9.36 -18.57
CA LEU A 401 17.84 -8.82 -18.51
C LEU A 401 18.57 -9.25 -17.24
N LEU A 402 17.94 -9.11 -16.07
CA LEU A 402 18.51 -9.55 -14.80
C LEU A 402 18.84 -11.05 -14.84
N ALA A 403 17.89 -11.88 -15.25
CA ALA A 403 18.09 -13.33 -15.31
C ALA A 403 19.18 -13.72 -16.33
N ALA A 404 19.24 -13.06 -17.50
CA ALA A 404 20.27 -13.30 -18.50
C ALA A 404 21.67 -12.94 -17.96
N GLY A 405 21.78 -11.80 -17.29
CA GLY A 405 23.02 -11.35 -16.69
C GLY A 405 23.51 -12.28 -15.59
N LEU A 406 22.68 -12.58 -14.61
CA LEU A 406 23.02 -13.49 -13.51
C LEU A 406 23.38 -14.90 -14.01
N TRP A 407 22.61 -15.41 -14.96
CA TRP A 407 22.91 -16.72 -15.57
C TRP A 407 24.28 -16.74 -16.25
N LYS A 408 24.69 -15.67 -16.86
CA LYS A 408 25.97 -15.55 -17.56
C LYS A 408 27.13 -15.21 -16.65
N LEU A 409 26.88 -14.51 -15.56
CA LEU A 409 27.90 -14.18 -14.56
C LEU A 409 28.48 -15.45 -13.94
N ILE A 410 27.62 -16.40 -13.56
CA ILE A 410 28.00 -17.62 -12.85
C ILE A 410 28.44 -18.68 -13.87
N PRO A 411 29.67 -19.21 -13.78
CA PRO A 411 30.20 -20.23 -14.70
C PRO A 411 29.31 -21.47 -14.80
N ALA A 412 29.34 -22.17 -15.96
CA ALA A 412 28.54 -23.37 -16.23
C ALA A 412 29.13 -24.60 -15.50
N THR A 413 29.26 -24.53 -14.18
CA THR A 413 29.73 -25.59 -13.33
C THR A 413 28.60 -26.13 -12.46
N PHE A 414 28.86 -27.27 -11.77
CA PHE A 414 27.97 -27.79 -10.73
C PHE A 414 27.59 -26.71 -9.65
N MET A 415 28.47 -25.74 -9.45
CA MET A 415 28.23 -24.63 -8.50
C MET A 415 27.14 -23.67 -8.94
N ARG A 416 26.85 -23.50 -10.28
CA ARG A 416 25.83 -22.55 -10.76
C ARG A 416 24.49 -22.76 -10.08
N GLN A 417 23.99 -23.99 -10.07
CA GLN A 417 22.67 -24.29 -9.52
C GLN A 417 22.64 -24.04 -8.00
N LYS A 418 23.74 -24.36 -7.30
CA LYS A 418 23.83 -24.11 -5.85
C LYS A 418 23.81 -22.61 -5.54
N VAL A 419 24.59 -21.80 -6.27
CA VAL A 419 24.64 -20.34 -6.08
C VAL A 419 23.28 -19.71 -6.40
N LEU A 420 22.63 -20.09 -7.50
CA LEU A 420 21.31 -19.57 -7.85
C LEU A 420 20.25 -20.00 -6.82
N ASN A 421 20.27 -21.23 -6.34
CA ASN A 421 19.36 -21.68 -5.29
C ASN A 421 19.57 -20.90 -4.00
N LEU A 422 20.83 -20.68 -3.58
CA LEU A 422 21.14 -19.86 -2.39
C LEU A 422 20.61 -18.43 -2.56
N LEU A 423 20.88 -17.80 -3.71
CA LEU A 423 20.38 -16.46 -4.02
C LEU A 423 18.84 -16.39 -3.94
N LEU A 424 18.14 -17.34 -4.55
CA LEU A 424 16.68 -17.38 -4.51
C LEU A 424 16.13 -17.68 -3.11
N THR A 425 16.84 -18.51 -2.32
CA THR A 425 16.47 -18.78 -0.92
C THR A 425 16.62 -17.53 -0.07
N LEU A 426 17.71 -16.78 -0.23
CA LEU A 426 17.91 -15.50 0.46
C LEU A 426 16.84 -14.48 0.04
N HIS A 427 16.56 -14.39 -1.25
CA HIS A 427 15.55 -13.49 -1.79
C HIS A 427 14.14 -13.80 -1.26
N PHE A 428 13.75 -15.07 -1.23
CA PHE A 428 12.51 -15.54 -0.61
C PHE A 428 12.50 -15.28 0.91
N GLY A 429 13.61 -15.53 1.59
CA GLY A 429 13.78 -15.27 3.02
C GLY A 429 13.56 -13.79 3.36
N LEU A 430 14.17 -12.87 2.58
CA LEU A 430 13.94 -11.44 2.74
C LEU A 430 12.47 -11.08 2.54
N ALA A 431 11.84 -11.56 1.47
CA ALA A 431 10.42 -11.32 1.22
C ALA A 431 9.51 -11.83 2.35
N THR A 432 9.91 -12.91 3.03
CA THR A 432 9.15 -13.48 4.16
C THR A 432 9.39 -12.70 5.46
N LEU A 433 10.60 -12.20 5.70
CA LEU A 433 10.98 -11.57 6.96
C LEU A 433 10.57 -10.09 7.04
N LEU A 434 10.66 -9.34 5.94
CA LEU A 434 10.40 -7.91 5.91
C LEU A 434 9.01 -7.49 6.43
N PRO A 435 7.91 -8.24 6.22
CA PRO A 435 6.64 -7.94 6.87
C PRO A 435 6.72 -7.85 8.40
N PHE A 436 7.52 -8.70 9.03
CA PHE A 436 7.63 -8.78 10.49
C PHE A 436 8.72 -7.89 11.08
N THR A 437 9.80 -7.64 10.33
CA THR A 437 10.95 -6.88 10.82
C THR A 437 10.89 -5.39 10.45
N THR A 438 10.16 -5.02 9.40
CA THR A 438 10.10 -3.66 8.88
C THR A 438 8.67 -3.11 8.87
N ILE A 439 7.70 -3.87 8.33
CA ILE A 439 6.34 -3.33 8.12
C ILE A 439 5.56 -3.32 9.45
N ALA A 440 5.33 -4.48 10.06
CA ALA A 440 4.50 -4.57 11.26
C ALA A 440 4.97 -3.71 12.44
N PRO A 441 6.30 -3.63 12.75
CA PRO A 441 6.76 -2.81 13.87
C PRO A 441 6.62 -1.30 13.65
N ALA A 442 6.49 -0.85 12.40
CA ALA A 442 6.39 0.57 12.07
C ALA A 442 4.99 1.15 12.32
N TYR A 443 3.99 0.30 12.52
CA TYR A 443 2.60 0.73 12.67
C TYR A 443 2.14 0.58 14.11
N VAL A 444 1.85 1.70 14.75
CA VAL A 444 1.35 1.75 16.13
C VAL A 444 -0.17 1.54 16.14
N TRP A 445 -0.62 0.65 16.99
CA TRP A 445 -2.04 0.38 17.22
C TRP A 445 -2.48 1.04 18.53
N HIS A 446 -3.25 2.11 18.43
CA HIS A 446 -3.85 2.79 19.57
C HIS A 446 -5.12 2.09 20.09
N THR A 447 -5.67 1.16 19.29
CA THR A 447 -6.89 0.42 19.56
C THR A 447 -6.62 -1.04 19.87
N LEU A 448 -7.60 -1.74 20.46
CA LEU A 448 -7.56 -3.15 20.80
C LEU A 448 -8.51 -3.96 19.92
N PRO A 449 -8.24 -5.28 19.72
CA PRO A 449 -9.23 -6.19 19.19
C PRO A 449 -10.47 -6.23 20.10
N PRO A 450 -11.70 -6.10 19.56
CA PRO A 450 -12.92 -6.13 20.37
C PRO A 450 -13.04 -7.38 21.24
N THR A 451 -12.68 -8.55 20.68
CA THR A 451 -12.67 -9.83 21.41
C THR A 451 -11.72 -9.82 22.60
N LYS A 452 -10.50 -9.28 22.39
CA LYS A 452 -9.51 -9.17 23.47
C LYS A 452 -9.97 -8.17 24.53
N ALA A 453 -10.49 -7.03 24.13
CA ALA A 453 -10.98 -6.01 25.06
C ALA A 453 -12.11 -6.56 25.95
N GLN A 454 -13.08 -7.28 25.37
CA GLN A 454 -14.21 -7.84 26.09
C GLN A 454 -13.82 -9.01 27.03
N THR A 455 -12.88 -9.86 26.63
CA THR A 455 -12.46 -11.03 27.43
C THR A 455 -11.46 -10.69 28.52
N GLN A 456 -10.74 -9.57 28.41
CA GLN A 456 -9.70 -9.14 29.36
C GLN A 456 -10.17 -8.06 30.33
N LEU A 457 -11.48 -7.76 30.41
CA LEU A 457 -12.04 -6.87 31.43
C LEU A 457 -11.80 -7.47 32.81
N ARG A 458 -10.73 -7.07 33.51
CA ARG A 458 -10.38 -7.65 34.82
C ARG A 458 -11.30 -7.18 35.94
N GLN A 459 -11.70 -5.92 35.90
CA GLN A 459 -12.70 -5.35 36.81
C GLN A 459 -13.73 -4.62 35.95
N PRO A 460 -14.84 -5.29 35.58
CA PRO A 460 -15.85 -4.67 34.72
C PRO A 460 -16.53 -3.54 35.46
N ILE A 461 -16.76 -2.46 34.72
CA ILE A 461 -17.52 -1.30 35.17
C ILE A 461 -18.30 -0.76 33.99
N TYR A 462 -19.40 -0.10 34.25
CA TYR A 462 -20.14 0.64 33.24
C TYR A 462 -20.28 2.09 33.65
N ALA A 463 -19.71 2.98 32.86
CA ALA A 463 -19.96 4.41 32.98
C ALA A 463 -19.87 5.05 31.60
N ARG A 464 -20.94 5.72 31.17
CA ARG A 464 -21.03 6.39 29.88
C ARG A 464 -20.72 7.87 30.02
N PHE A 465 -19.72 8.33 29.31
CA PHE A 465 -19.30 9.72 29.25
C PHE A 465 -19.88 10.37 27.99
N ALA A 466 -20.84 11.27 28.17
CA ALA A 466 -21.55 11.91 27.06
C ALA A 466 -22.10 13.27 27.45
N GLN A 467 -22.28 14.19 26.50
CA GLN A 467 -23.16 15.34 26.67
C GLN A 467 -24.61 14.92 26.44
N ALA A 468 -25.59 15.76 26.78
CA ALA A 468 -26.99 15.42 27.00
C ALA A 468 -27.71 14.57 25.92
N TRP A 469 -27.24 14.53 24.68
CA TRP A 469 -27.87 13.76 23.58
C TRP A 469 -26.85 12.94 22.77
N GLU A 470 -25.59 12.96 23.18
CA GLU A 470 -24.49 12.26 22.53
C GLU A 470 -24.34 10.86 23.12
N LYS A 471 -23.88 9.90 22.31
CA LYS A 471 -23.55 8.55 22.79
C LYS A 471 -22.21 8.53 23.50
N GLY A 472 -21.22 9.31 23.03
CA GLY A 472 -19.90 9.49 23.63
C GLY A 472 -19.05 8.21 23.69
N ALA A 473 -18.46 7.93 24.87
CA ALA A 473 -17.68 6.74 25.13
C ALA A 473 -18.03 6.10 26.47
N GLU A 474 -17.84 4.78 26.57
CA GLU A 474 -18.06 4.01 27.78
C GLU A 474 -16.73 3.61 28.40
N LEU A 475 -16.60 3.80 29.70
CA LEU A 475 -15.61 3.10 30.50
C LEU A 475 -16.17 1.71 30.83
N ARG A 476 -15.52 0.66 30.30
CA ARG A 476 -15.99 -0.73 30.38
C ARG A 476 -15.21 -1.58 31.37
N GLY A 477 -14.01 -1.15 31.72
CA GLY A 477 -13.19 -1.87 32.67
C GLY A 477 -12.01 -1.05 33.14
N TRP A 478 -11.39 -1.52 34.21
CA TRP A 478 -10.20 -0.92 34.76
C TRP A 478 -9.30 -1.96 35.42
N LYS A 479 -8.03 -1.60 35.63
CA LYS A 479 -7.03 -2.39 36.32
C LYS A 479 -6.08 -1.44 37.05
N ALA A 480 -5.88 -1.63 38.34
CA ALA A 480 -4.82 -0.98 39.11
C ALA A 480 -3.65 -1.95 39.32
N GLN A 481 -2.43 -1.46 39.18
CA GLN A 481 -1.18 -2.20 39.40
C GLN A 481 -0.24 -1.37 40.25
N GLY A 482 0.52 -2.02 41.11
CA GLY A 482 1.40 -1.41 42.10
C GLY A 482 0.80 -1.43 43.50
N ASP A 483 1.64 -1.21 44.50
CA ASP A 483 1.26 -1.21 45.90
C ASP A 483 0.90 0.21 46.38
N PHE A 484 -0.18 0.34 47.12
CA PHE A 484 -0.62 1.62 47.71
C PHE A 484 0.22 1.99 48.93
N THR A 485 1.56 2.04 48.72
CA THR A 485 2.54 2.38 49.75
C THR A 485 3.28 3.70 49.42
N SER A 486 3.77 4.36 50.44
CA SER A 486 4.44 5.68 50.33
C SER A 486 5.58 5.65 49.32
N GLY A 487 5.63 6.67 48.46
CA GLY A 487 6.69 6.85 47.46
C GLY A 487 6.64 5.89 46.26
N GLN A 488 5.68 4.94 46.21
CA GLN A 488 5.52 4.03 45.08
C GLN A 488 4.67 4.66 43.97
N THR A 489 4.79 4.09 42.77
CA THR A 489 3.94 4.47 41.63
C THR A 489 2.88 3.42 41.41
N ILE A 490 1.62 3.84 41.38
CA ILE A 490 0.50 3.00 40.95
C ILE A 490 0.14 3.35 39.52
N THR A 491 -0.20 2.34 38.73
CA THR A 491 -0.67 2.50 37.36
C THR A 491 -2.12 2.05 37.24
N LEU A 492 -3.00 2.98 36.86
CA LEU A 492 -4.39 2.70 36.54
C LEU A 492 -4.54 2.61 35.04
N THR A 493 -4.98 1.45 34.53
CA THR A 493 -5.33 1.25 33.13
C THR A 493 -6.85 1.23 33.00
N LEU A 494 -7.38 2.06 32.13
CA LEU A 494 -8.79 2.23 31.81
C LEU A 494 -9.09 1.60 30.45
N THR A 495 -10.17 0.82 30.33
CA THR A 495 -10.61 0.24 29.06
C THR A 495 -11.84 0.96 28.58
N TRP A 496 -11.69 1.64 27.44
CA TRP A 496 -12.73 2.45 26.82
C TRP A 496 -13.35 1.75 25.62
N HIS A 497 -14.66 1.94 25.43
CA HIS A 497 -15.40 1.59 24.22
C HIS A 497 -16.06 2.85 23.66
N VAL A 498 -15.78 3.18 22.43
CA VAL A 498 -16.24 4.41 21.78
C VAL A 498 -17.56 4.15 21.06
N LEU A 499 -18.59 4.90 21.43
CA LEU A 499 -19.92 4.81 20.80
C LEU A 499 -20.11 5.84 19.69
N GLU A 500 -19.49 7.03 19.87
CA GLU A 500 -19.62 8.15 18.93
C GLU A 500 -18.35 9.00 18.95
N GLN A 501 -18.00 9.60 17.82
CA GLN A 501 -16.86 10.50 17.73
C GLN A 501 -17.09 11.75 18.60
N MET A 502 -16.10 12.07 19.42
CA MET A 502 -16.18 13.26 20.27
C MET A 502 -15.65 14.48 19.50
N PRO A 503 -16.44 15.60 19.45
CA PRO A 503 -16.04 16.77 18.67
C PRO A 503 -14.93 17.60 19.34
N GLN A 504 -14.54 17.28 20.58
CA GLN A 504 -13.57 18.03 21.38
C GLN A 504 -12.62 17.08 22.11
N ASN A 505 -11.43 17.57 22.39
CA ASN A 505 -10.44 16.84 23.20
C ASN A 505 -10.77 16.96 24.69
N TRP A 506 -10.95 15.81 25.30
CA TRP A 506 -11.18 15.64 26.73
C TRP A 506 -9.93 15.09 27.40
N MET A 507 -9.56 15.67 28.54
CA MET A 507 -8.49 15.19 29.38
C MET A 507 -9.05 14.24 30.44
N VAL A 508 -8.41 13.11 30.64
CA VAL A 508 -8.72 12.17 31.73
C VAL A 508 -8.09 12.69 32.99
N PHE A 509 -8.83 12.79 34.07
CA PHE A 509 -8.28 12.97 35.40
C PHE A 509 -8.40 11.70 36.22
N VAL A 510 -7.38 11.44 37.01
CA VAL A 510 -7.34 10.34 37.98
C VAL A 510 -6.89 10.96 39.30
N HIS A 511 -7.79 10.95 40.31
CA HIS A 511 -7.53 11.47 41.65
C HIS A 511 -7.56 10.31 42.64
N LEU A 512 -6.53 10.18 43.47
CA LEU A 512 -6.50 9.28 44.60
C LEU A 512 -6.96 10.05 45.85
N LEU A 513 -7.96 9.54 46.53
CA LEU A 513 -8.57 10.12 47.71
C LEU A 513 -8.33 9.25 48.95
N ASP A 514 -8.16 9.90 50.10
CA ASP A 514 -8.15 9.24 51.40
C ASP A 514 -9.56 8.92 51.90
N SER A 515 -9.65 8.35 53.07
CA SER A 515 -10.91 8.01 53.76
C SER A 515 -11.79 9.24 54.10
N LYS A 516 -11.22 10.45 54.07
CA LYS A 516 -11.93 11.72 54.30
C LYS A 516 -12.34 12.41 52.98
N GLY A 517 -12.02 11.80 51.84
CA GLY A 517 -12.31 12.34 50.52
C GLY A 517 -11.34 13.47 50.08
N GLN A 518 -10.16 13.60 50.70
CA GLN A 518 -9.14 14.55 50.27
C GLN A 518 -8.25 13.95 49.19
N ILE A 519 -7.90 14.73 48.17
CA ILE A 519 -7.01 14.32 47.09
C ILE A 519 -5.57 14.26 47.63
N ILE A 520 -4.98 13.08 47.61
CA ILE A 520 -3.61 12.81 48.06
C ILE A 520 -2.62 12.65 46.91
N ALA A 521 -3.10 12.24 45.75
CA ALA A 521 -2.33 12.21 44.50
C ALA A 521 -3.27 12.41 43.30
N GLN A 522 -2.77 13.00 42.24
CA GLN A 522 -3.55 13.20 41.01
C GLN A 522 -2.68 13.11 39.78
N GLN A 523 -3.28 12.67 38.67
CA GLN A 523 -2.68 12.65 37.35
C GLN A 523 -3.74 13.06 36.35
N ASN A 524 -3.40 14.01 35.48
CA ASN A 524 -4.29 14.54 34.44
C ASN A 524 -3.54 14.51 33.13
N SER A 525 -4.06 13.79 32.13
CA SER A 525 -3.47 13.76 30.79
C SER A 525 -4.53 13.51 29.72
N PHE A 526 -4.23 13.91 28.50
CA PHE A 526 -4.99 13.41 27.36
C PHE A 526 -4.75 11.91 27.22
N PRO A 527 -5.74 11.15 26.68
CA PRO A 527 -5.63 9.71 26.51
C PRO A 527 -4.33 9.27 25.84
N GLN A 528 -3.76 8.17 26.33
CA GLN A 528 -2.48 7.59 25.89
C GLN A 528 -1.35 8.63 25.88
N ALA A 529 -1.25 9.41 26.96
CA ALA A 529 -0.27 10.50 27.12
C ALA A 529 -0.32 11.56 25.98
N GLY A 530 -1.49 11.75 25.38
CA GLY A 530 -1.72 12.73 24.32
C GLY A 530 -1.50 12.22 22.89
N THR A 531 -1.06 10.98 22.71
CA THR A 531 -0.84 10.42 21.36
C THR A 531 -2.15 10.04 20.65
N PHE A 532 -3.23 9.76 21.44
CA PHE A 532 -4.54 9.40 20.89
C PHE A 532 -5.69 10.14 21.59
N PRO A 533 -5.79 11.48 21.43
CA PRO A 533 -6.81 12.30 22.08
C PRO A 533 -8.23 11.93 21.59
N THR A 534 -9.26 12.27 22.39
CA THR A 534 -10.64 11.83 22.17
C THR A 534 -11.26 12.22 20.82
N THR A 535 -10.79 13.29 20.18
CA THR A 535 -11.24 13.67 18.82
C THR A 535 -10.80 12.67 17.74
N LEU A 536 -9.80 11.86 18.03
CA LEU A 536 -9.29 10.81 17.14
C LEU A 536 -9.97 9.45 17.35
N TRP A 537 -10.84 9.32 18.35
CA TRP A 537 -11.59 8.10 18.62
C TRP A 537 -12.72 7.92 17.61
N ALA A 538 -12.95 6.69 17.13
CA ALA A 538 -14.04 6.38 16.20
C ALA A 538 -15.06 5.41 16.81
N PRO A 539 -16.32 5.47 16.38
CA PRO A 539 -17.35 4.54 16.83
C PRO A 539 -16.92 3.07 16.62
N GLY A 540 -17.03 2.27 17.68
CA GLY A 540 -16.61 0.88 17.71
C GLY A 540 -15.15 0.64 18.12
N ASP A 541 -14.36 1.69 18.34
CA ASP A 541 -13.00 1.53 18.86
C ASP A 541 -13.00 1.08 20.32
N TRP A 542 -12.12 0.13 20.62
CA TRP A 542 -11.73 -0.28 21.95
C TRP A 542 -10.29 0.14 22.20
N LEU A 543 -10.01 0.72 23.36
CA LEU A 543 -8.65 1.16 23.68
C LEU A 543 -8.36 1.05 25.18
N GLU A 544 -7.08 0.89 25.49
CA GLU A 544 -6.56 1.02 26.84
C GLU A 544 -5.86 2.37 26.99
N ASP A 545 -6.07 2.99 28.16
CA ASP A 545 -5.48 4.26 28.53
C ASP A 545 -4.89 4.14 29.94
N SER A 546 -3.58 4.31 30.05
CA SER A 546 -2.85 4.07 31.30
C SER A 546 -2.37 5.37 31.93
N HIS A 547 -2.61 5.50 33.21
CA HIS A 547 -2.27 6.66 34.04
C HIS A 547 -1.41 6.23 35.22
N SER A 548 -0.24 6.83 35.37
CA SER A 548 0.69 6.55 36.46
C SER A 548 0.64 7.65 37.51
N LEU A 549 0.32 7.30 38.75
CA LEU A 549 0.28 8.21 39.91
C LEU A 549 1.45 7.90 40.83
N LEU A 550 2.30 8.88 41.06
CA LEU A 550 3.33 8.82 42.09
C LEU A 550 2.69 9.17 43.46
N LEU A 551 2.78 8.24 44.41
CA LEU A 551 2.28 8.43 45.76
C LEU A 551 3.22 9.30 46.60
N PRO A 552 2.70 10.15 47.47
CA PRO A 552 3.52 11.00 48.30
C PRO A 552 4.38 10.17 49.28
N PRO A 553 5.48 10.72 49.79
CA PRO A 553 6.35 10.05 50.76
C PRO A 553 5.66 9.68 52.08
N THR A 554 4.56 10.37 52.40
CA THR A 554 3.72 10.09 53.58
C THR A 554 2.29 9.89 53.12
N LEU A 555 1.73 8.72 53.38
CA LEU A 555 0.34 8.40 53.11
C LEU A 555 -0.48 8.41 54.37
N PRO A 556 -1.72 8.95 54.37
CA PRO A 556 -2.65 8.78 55.46
C PRO A 556 -3.08 7.30 55.52
N SER A 557 -3.62 6.87 56.66
CA SER A 557 -4.20 5.54 56.80
C SER A 557 -5.42 5.37 55.87
N GLY A 558 -5.49 4.22 55.13
CA GLY A 558 -6.55 3.91 54.19
C GLY A 558 -7.93 3.67 54.78
N PRO A 559 -8.91 3.24 54.02
CA PRO A 559 -8.84 2.80 52.63
C PRO A 559 -8.78 3.99 51.63
N PHE A 560 -8.19 3.74 50.50
CA PHE A 560 -8.12 4.73 49.38
C PHE A 560 -9.21 4.49 48.35
N THR A 561 -9.59 5.54 47.60
CA THR A 561 -10.46 5.44 46.44
C THR A 561 -9.88 6.21 45.26
N LEU A 562 -10.06 5.71 44.04
CA LEU A 562 -9.69 6.44 42.83
C LEU A 562 -10.94 7.03 42.19
N GLN A 563 -10.90 8.31 41.88
CA GLN A 563 -11.93 8.98 41.08
C GLN A 563 -11.40 9.23 39.67
N VAL A 564 -12.20 8.84 38.67
CA VAL A 564 -11.90 8.99 37.25
C VAL A 564 -12.99 9.80 36.57
N GLY A 565 -12.60 10.70 35.69
CA GLY A 565 -13.52 11.46 34.89
C GLY A 565 -12.85 12.12 33.69
N LEU A 566 -13.67 12.73 32.83
CA LEU A 566 -13.22 13.51 31.71
C LEU A 566 -13.54 14.99 31.95
N TYR A 567 -12.60 15.86 31.63
CA TYR A 567 -12.84 17.30 31.70
C TYR A 567 -12.16 18.04 30.55
N ARG A 568 -12.70 19.21 30.21
CA ARG A 568 -12.10 20.12 29.24
C ARG A 568 -11.29 21.17 30.00
N PRO A 569 -9.95 21.18 29.86
CA PRO A 569 -9.10 22.14 30.56
C PRO A 569 -9.38 23.56 30.10
N ARG A 570 -9.26 24.54 31.05
CA ARG A 570 -9.32 25.96 30.72
C ARG A 570 -7.92 26.41 30.25
N GLN A 571 -7.88 27.29 29.24
CA GLN A 571 -6.59 27.81 28.73
C GLN A 571 -5.73 28.47 29.81
N GLN A 572 -6.36 29.16 30.75
CA GLN A 572 -5.67 29.90 31.82
C GLN A 572 -5.27 29.02 33.01
N ASN A 573 -5.95 27.89 33.22
CA ASN A 573 -5.64 26.95 34.29
C ASN A 573 -5.96 25.51 33.82
N PRO A 574 -4.95 24.77 33.33
CA PRO A 574 -5.14 23.43 32.80
C PRO A 574 -5.64 22.39 33.80
N THR A 575 -5.52 22.62 35.09
CA THR A 575 -6.01 21.72 36.14
C THR A 575 -7.48 21.92 36.47
N GLN A 576 -8.11 22.96 35.92
CA GLN A 576 -9.51 23.27 36.12
C GLN A 576 -10.27 23.23 34.76
N GLY A 577 -11.49 22.78 34.79
CA GLY A 577 -12.28 22.74 33.58
C GLY A 577 -13.71 22.22 33.78
N LYS A 578 -14.48 22.23 32.71
CA LYS A 578 -15.84 21.68 32.69
C LYS A 578 -15.76 20.16 32.57
N ARG A 579 -16.32 19.43 33.52
CA ARG A 579 -16.43 17.97 33.48
C ARG A 579 -17.44 17.53 32.44
N GLN A 580 -17.18 16.37 31.81
CA GLN A 580 -18.15 15.67 30.97
C GLN A 580 -19.12 14.93 31.88
N LYS A 581 -20.41 14.92 31.53
CA LYS A 581 -21.42 14.22 32.30
C LYS A 581 -21.21 12.72 32.24
N VAL A 582 -21.45 12.03 33.35
CA VAL A 582 -21.29 10.58 33.47
C VAL A 582 -22.61 9.95 33.87
N TRP A 583 -22.95 8.85 33.20
CA TRP A 583 -24.19 8.13 33.38
C TRP A 583 -23.90 6.66 33.71
N ASP A 584 -24.67 6.08 34.62
CA ASP A 584 -24.60 4.63 34.91
C ASP A 584 -25.38 3.82 33.86
N GLU A 585 -25.43 2.50 34.05
CA GLU A 585 -26.14 1.56 33.17
C GLU A 585 -27.66 1.82 33.10
N GLN A 586 -28.24 2.37 34.17
CA GLN A 586 -29.65 2.75 34.26
C GLN A 586 -29.94 4.18 33.70
N ASN A 587 -28.98 4.79 33.02
CA ASN A 587 -29.02 6.18 32.56
C ASN A 587 -29.25 7.23 33.68
N LYS A 588 -28.86 6.94 34.91
CA LYS A 588 -28.82 7.90 36.01
C LYS A 588 -27.48 8.61 36.01
N ARG A 589 -27.50 9.92 36.16
CA ARG A 589 -26.27 10.72 36.22
C ARG A 589 -25.53 10.45 37.53
N LEU A 590 -24.24 10.16 37.42
CA LEU A 590 -23.38 9.97 38.59
C LEU A 590 -23.10 11.32 39.28
N LYS A 591 -22.98 11.25 40.63
CA LYS A 591 -22.68 12.43 41.44
C LYS A 591 -21.32 13.01 41.02
N ASP A 592 -21.23 14.32 40.94
CA ASP A 592 -20.02 15.09 40.62
C ASP A 592 -19.39 14.73 39.24
N ASP A 593 -20.11 14.00 38.38
CA ASP A 593 -19.63 13.53 37.08
C ASP A 593 -18.30 12.75 37.17
N VAL A 594 -18.19 11.86 38.15
CA VAL A 594 -17.01 11.01 38.38
C VAL A 594 -17.40 9.54 38.54
N VAL A 595 -16.48 8.67 38.18
CA VAL A 595 -16.53 7.24 38.46
C VAL A 595 -15.59 6.96 39.64
N THR A 596 -16.09 6.29 40.67
CA THR A 596 -15.30 5.92 41.88
C THR A 596 -14.93 4.44 41.79
N LEU A 597 -13.65 4.15 41.93
CA LEU A 597 -13.05 2.82 41.89
C LEU A 597 -12.43 2.49 43.27
N GLY A 598 -12.49 1.24 43.64
CA GLY A 598 -12.01 0.77 44.93
C GLY A 598 -13.16 0.36 45.85
N PRO A 599 -12.96 0.25 47.20
CA PRO A 599 -11.80 0.74 47.95
C PRO A 599 -10.53 -0.09 47.77
N PHE A 600 -9.37 0.54 48.00
CA PHE A 600 -8.06 -0.09 48.02
C PHE A 600 -7.52 -0.11 49.45
N PRO A 601 -7.01 -1.25 49.95
CA PRO A 601 -6.33 -1.32 51.22
C PRO A 601 -4.99 -0.55 51.21
N ASN A 602 -4.49 -0.29 52.40
CA ASN A 602 -3.10 0.20 52.56
C ASN A 602 -2.12 -0.90 52.19
#